data_4fb39d359ee0b19d9e43101a6083ff1f
#
_entry.id   4fb39d359ee0b19d9e43101a6083ff1f
#
_cell.length_a   1.000
_cell.length_b   1.000
_cell.length_c   1.000
_cell.angle_alpha   90.00
_cell.angle_beta   90.00
_cell.angle_gamma   90.00
#
_symmetry.space_group_name_H-M   'P 1'
#
loop_
_entity.id
_entity.type
_entity.pdbx_description
1 polymer ?
#
loop_
_entity_poly.entity_id
_entity_poly.type
_entity_poly.pdbx_seq_one_letter_code
_entity_poly.pdbx_strand_id
1 'polypeptide(L)'
;MKRILVKSVGLGAAVGALALAFAPAANAATIFNVGSSHFFLTSGTPFTPSITAVFFDGFQTTTTFDDIFEFTIPQNGLGSGSISTSFSGSTTDLTISSLLINGVAYTVPFTGSGQSTSFGGVNIVDGGLNTIEVKGSTLGSGSFAGNATFQAVTVPEPATWTMMIGGLGLLGLALRRQRTSLSLA
;
A
#
# COMPACT_ATOMS: atom_id res chain seq x y z
N MET A 1 -78.08 34.55 -35.19
CA MET A 1 -76.59 34.63 -35.19
C MET A 1 -76.11 33.81 -34.05
N LYS A 2 -75.65 32.56 -34.29
CA LYS A 2 -75.04 31.70 -33.25
C LYS A 2 -73.51 31.71 -33.41
N ARG A 3 -72.79 32.23 -32.42
CA ARG A 3 -71.32 32.16 -32.35
C ARG A 3 -70.90 30.81 -31.81
N ILE A 4 -70.18 30.07 -32.63
CA ILE A 4 -69.51 28.81 -32.20
C ILE A 4 -68.16 29.16 -31.58
N LEU A 5 -67.98 28.80 -30.29
CA LEU A 5 -66.73 28.96 -29.55
C LEU A 5 -65.87 27.70 -29.76
N VAL A 6 -64.79 27.82 -30.50
CA VAL A 6 -63.81 26.74 -30.68
C VAL A 6 -62.86 26.75 -29.53
N LYS A 7 -62.91 25.71 -28.66
CA LYS A 7 -61.90 25.48 -27.62
C LYS A 7 -60.66 24.84 -28.25
N SER A 8 -59.56 25.55 -28.28
CA SER A 8 -58.23 25.01 -28.61
C SER A 8 -57.70 24.20 -27.42
N VAL A 9 -57.59 22.90 -27.60
CA VAL A 9 -56.86 22.03 -26.65
C VAL A 9 -55.37 22.12 -27.01
N GLY A 10 -54.62 22.80 -26.15
CA GLY A 10 -53.15 22.84 -26.24
C GLY A 10 -52.54 21.50 -25.78
N LEU A 11 -51.97 20.76 -26.73
CA LEU A 11 -51.24 19.55 -26.48
C LEU A 11 -49.79 19.95 -26.06
N GLY A 12 -49.53 20.02 -24.76
CA GLY A 12 -48.19 20.26 -24.20
C GLY A 12 -47.36 18.99 -24.33
N ALA A 13 -46.43 18.96 -25.30
CA ALA A 13 -45.44 17.93 -25.40
C ALA A 13 -44.38 18.17 -24.32
N ALA A 14 -44.39 17.38 -23.25
CA ALA A 14 -43.30 17.32 -22.27
C ALA A 14 -42.15 16.54 -22.91
N VAL A 15 -41.13 17.26 -23.38
CA VAL A 15 -39.85 16.68 -23.78
C VAL A 15 -39.09 16.36 -22.50
N GLY A 16 -39.18 15.13 -22.02
CA GLY A 16 -38.34 14.60 -20.96
C GLY A 16 -36.91 14.40 -21.50
N ALA A 17 -36.00 15.30 -21.16
CA ALA A 17 -34.58 15.10 -21.40
C ALA A 17 -34.08 13.95 -20.53
N LEU A 18 -33.89 12.77 -21.14
CA LEU A 18 -33.21 11.63 -20.49
C LEU A 18 -31.72 11.95 -20.42
N ALA A 19 -31.25 12.50 -19.31
CA ALA A 19 -29.82 12.66 -19.02
C ALA A 19 -29.23 11.25 -18.80
N LEU A 20 -28.65 10.66 -19.84
CA LEU A 20 -27.80 9.50 -19.71
C LEU A 20 -26.55 9.94 -18.94
N ALA A 21 -26.51 9.68 -17.64
CA ALA A 21 -25.32 9.78 -16.86
C ALA A 21 -24.35 8.70 -17.37
N PHE A 22 -23.36 9.10 -18.15
CA PHE A 22 -22.21 8.27 -18.45
C PHE A 22 -21.41 8.15 -17.13
N ALA A 23 -21.67 7.09 -16.37
CA ALA A 23 -20.76 6.69 -15.31
C ALA A 23 -19.41 6.34 -16.00
N PRO A 24 -18.30 6.92 -15.57
CA PRO A 24 -17.00 6.48 -16.08
C PRO A 24 -16.89 4.97 -15.83
N ALA A 25 -16.50 4.23 -16.87
CA ALA A 25 -16.22 2.80 -16.72
C ALA A 25 -15.13 2.64 -15.64
N ALA A 26 -15.50 2.03 -14.53
CA ALA A 26 -14.49 1.63 -13.55
C ALA A 26 -13.64 0.56 -14.22
N ASN A 27 -12.35 0.83 -14.43
CA ASN A 27 -11.41 -0.21 -14.87
C ASN A 27 -11.36 -1.28 -13.77
N ALA A 28 -11.40 -2.55 -14.20
CA ALA A 28 -11.17 -3.65 -13.28
C ALA A 28 -9.74 -3.54 -12.74
N ALA A 29 -9.58 -3.73 -11.43
CA ALA A 29 -8.27 -3.75 -10.81
C ALA A 29 -7.44 -4.93 -11.32
N THR A 30 -6.17 -4.69 -11.62
CA THR A 30 -5.21 -5.74 -11.99
C THR A 30 -4.46 -6.15 -10.73
N ILE A 31 -4.48 -7.46 -10.40
CA ILE A 31 -3.83 -7.99 -9.20
C ILE A 31 -2.52 -8.66 -9.58
N PHE A 32 -1.44 -8.25 -8.93
CA PHE A 32 -0.10 -8.82 -9.04
C PHE A 32 0.30 -9.48 -7.73
N ASN A 33 0.53 -10.77 -7.75
CA ASN A 33 1.07 -11.51 -6.61
C ASN A 33 2.59 -11.51 -6.62
N VAL A 34 3.21 -11.66 -5.45
CA VAL A 34 4.66 -11.85 -5.32
C VAL A 34 5.12 -13.05 -6.15
N GLY A 35 6.18 -12.84 -6.94
CA GLY A 35 6.72 -13.82 -7.89
C GLY A 35 6.22 -13.63 -9.32
N SER A 36 5.30 -12.68 -9.57
CA SER A 36 4.95 -12.27 -10.93
C SER A 36 6.08 -11.44 -11.57
N SER A 37 5.98 -11.22 -12.88
CA SER A 37 6.96 -10.38 -13.61
C SER A 37 6.95 -8.92 -13.17
N HIS A 38 5.87 -8.44 -12.54
CA HIS A 38 5.68 -7.05 -12.11
C HIS A 38 5.84 -6.85 -10.60
N PHE A 39 5.95 -7.95 -9.83
CA PHE A 39 6.13 -7.91 -8.38
C PHE A 39 6.98 -9.09 -7.92
N PHE A 40 8.23 -8.84 -7.56
CA PHE A 40 9.16 -9.91 -7.16
C PHE A 40 10.16 -9.48 -6.08
N LEU A 41 10.67 -10.48 -5.36
CA LEU A 41 11.68 -10.27 -4.34
C LEU A 41 13.06 -10.06 -4.98
N THR A 42 13.78 -9.05 -4.51
CA THR A 42 15.17 -8.78 -4.89
C THR A 42 16.15 -9.22 -3.80
N SER A 43 15.69 -9.29 -2.55
CA SER A 43 16.51 -9.68 -1.41
C SER A 43 15.63 -10.25 -0.30
N GLY A 44 16.18 -11.21 0.43
CA GLY A 44 15.50 -11.86 1.55
C GLY A 44 14.60 -13.02 1.11
N THR A 45 14.20 -13.80 2.10
CA THR A 45 13.21 -14.88 2.00
C THR A 45 12.28 -14.79 3.20
N PRO A 46 11.12 -15.49 3.23
CA PRO A 46 10.33 -15.63 4.44
C PRO A 46 11.23 -16.07 5.61
N PHE A 47 11.02 -15.45 6.78
CA PHE A 47 11.82 -15.64 8.01
C PHE A 47 13.21 -14.98 8.03
N THR A 48 13.62 -14.23 7.00
CA THR A 48 14.78 -13.34 7.13
C THR A 48 14.41 -12.05 7.87
N PRO A 49 15.38 -11.41 8.55
CA PRO A 49 15.11 -10.15 9.27
C PRO A 49 14.67 -9.00 8.37
N SER A 50 15.03 -9.07 7.08
CA SER A 50 14.69 -8.05 6.10
C SER A 50 14.38 -8.70 4.75
N ILE A 51 13.32 -8.21 4.11
CA ILE A 51 12.88 -8.63 2.77
C ILE A 51 12.74 -7.37 1.93
N THR A 52 13.26 -7.39 0.71
CA THR A 52 13.06 -6.30 -0.26
C THR A 52 12.41 -6.83 -1.53
N ALA A 53 11.38 -6.15 -1.98
CA ALA A 53 10.67 -6.42 -3.22
C ALA A 53 10.68 -5.19 -4.13
N VAL A 54 10.54 -5.44 -5.43
CA VAL A 54 10.29 -4.41 -6.45
C VAL A 54 8.92 -4.66 -7.06
N PHE A 55 8.17 -3.59 -7.25
CA PHE A 55 6.88 -3.58 -7.92
C PHE A 55 6.86 -2.48 -8.99
N PHE A 56 6.27 -2.77 -10.14
CA PHE A 56 6.20 -1.81 -11.26
C PHE A 56 5.13 -2.22 -12.26
N ASP A 57 4.67 -1.24 -13.04
CA ASP A 57 3.95 -1.49 -14.29
C ASP A 57 4.27 -0.43 -15.32
N GLY A 58 3.96 -0.75 -16.61
CA GLY A 58 4.24 0.12 -17.75
C GLY A 58 3.16 0.04 -18.82
N PHE A 59 2.82 1.20 -19.36
CA PHE A 59 1.71 1.39 -20.30
C PHE A 59 2.24 1.98 -21.60
N GLN A 60 1.66 1.56 -22.73
CA GLN A 60 2.05 2.01 -24.07
C GLN A 60 1.00 2.92 -24.74
N THR A 61 -0.16 3.11 -24.09
CA THR A 61 -1.29 3.86 -24.62
C THR A 61 -1.93 4.71 -23.54
N THR A 62 -2.70 5.71 -23.94
CA THR A 62 -3.55 6.46 -23.01
C THR A 62 -4.57 5.54 -22.36
N THR A 63 -4.49 5.40 -21.05
CA THR A 63 -5.38 4.56 -20.25
C THR A 63 -5.45 5.05 -18.81
N THR A 64 -6.46 4.59 -18.09
CA THR A 64 -6.49 4.62 -16.62
C THR A 64 -6.17 3.23 -16.09
N PHE A 65 -5.52 3.14 -14.94
CA PHE A 65 -5.11 1.88 -14.34
C PHE A 65 -5.44 1.84 -12.84
N ASP A 66 -5.58 0.62 -12.35
CA ASP A 66 -5.79 0.29 -10.93
C ASP A 66 -5.02 -1.02 -10.68
N ASP A 67 -3.80 -0.89 -10.14
CA ASP A 67 -2.88 -1.99 -9.93
C ASP A 67 -2.75 -2.29 -8.45
N ILE A 68 -3.00 -3.54 -8.07
CA ILE A 68 -2.93 -4.02 -6.70
C ILE A 68 -1.81 -5.06 -6.59
N PHE A 69 -0.80 -4.78 -5.78
CA PHE A 69 0.31 -5.69 -5.48
C PHE A 69 0.03 -6.36 -4.13
N GLU A 70 -0.21 -7.68 -4.17
CA GLU A 70 -0.60 -8.46 -2.99
C GLU A 70 0.54 -9.32 -2.48
N PHE A 71 0.74 -9.32 -1.16
CA PHE A 71 1.76 -10.13 -0.51
C PHE A 71 1.37 -10.51 0.92
N THR A 72 1.94 -11.62 1.38
CA THR A 72 1.81 -12.10 2.76
C THR A 72 3.20 -12.37 3.31
N ILE A 73 3.47 -11.92 4.54
CA ILE A 73 4.73 -12.16 5.24
C ILE A 73 4.40 -12.93 6.54
N PRO A 74 5.05 -14.08 6.79
CA PRO A 74 4.78 -14.90 7.98
C PRO A 74 5.56 -14.40 9.21
N GLN A 75 5.59 -13.10 9.43
CA GLN A 75 6.24 -12.42 10.55
C GLN A 75 5.60 -11.05 10.80
N ASN A 76 5.53 -10.65 12.06
CA ASN A 76 5.20 -9.26 12.40
C ASN A 76 6.39 -8.34 12.14
N GLY A 77 6.13 -7.15 11.63
CA GLY A 77 7.19 -6.17 11.36
C GLY A 77 6.68 -4.85 10.82
N LEU A 78 7.61 -4.09 10.29
CA LEU A 78 7.35 -2.78 9.69
C LEU A 78 7.75 -2.79 8.22
N GLY A 79 6.84 -2.27 7.39
CA GLY A 79 7.05 -2.01 5.98
C GLY A 79 7.49 -0.56 5.74
N SER A 80 8.35 -0.38 4.75
CA SER A 80 8.75 0.92 4.20
C SER A 80 9.01 0.79 2.70
N GLY A 81 9.04 1.89 1.98
CA GLY A 81 9.34 1.83 0.56
C GLY A 81 9.28 3.18 -0.12
N SER A 82 9.36 3.15 -1.43
CA SER A 82 9.20 4.32 -2.29
C SER A 82 8.54 3.94 -3.60
N ILE A 83 7.95 4.92 -4.26
CA ILE A 83 7.42 4.81 -5.62
C ILE A 83 7.80 6.06 -6.40
N SER A 84 8.06 5.89 -7.68
CA SER A 84 8.32 6.98 -8.62
C SER A 84 7.73 6.68 -9.98
N THR A 85 7.36 7.74 -10.73
CA THR A 85 6.95 7.62 -12.12
C THR A 85 8.10 7.99 -13.04
N SER A 86 8.14 7.38 -14.23
CA SER A 86 9.00 7.86 -15.32
C SER A 86 8.27 8.95 -16.08
N PHE A 87 8.97 10.06 -16.32
CA PHE A 87 8.52 11.15 -17.16
C PHE A 87 9.57 11.39 -18.26
N SER A 88 9.17 11.33 -19.51
CA SER A 88 10.06 11.58 -20.65
C SER A 88 9.33 12.38 -21.73
N GLY A 89 9.23 13.69 -21.52
CA GLY A 89 8.67 14.62 -22.50
C GLY A 89 7.14 14.69 -22.52
N SER A 90 6.59 15.47 -23.44
CA SER A 90 5.16 15.82 -23.51
C SER A 90 4.22 14.70 -24.00
N THR A 91 4.75 13.53 -24.34
CA THR A 91 3.98 12.38 -24.85
C THR A 91 4.04 11.17 -23.91
N THR A 92 4.79 11.26 -22.81
CA THR A 92 4.94 10.22 -21.81
C THR A 92 4.64 10.82 -20.46
N ASP A 93 3.39 10.81 -20.09
CA ASP A 93 2.94 11.37 -18.81
C ASP A 93 2.13 10.31 -18.07
N LEU A 94 2.71 9.75 -17.01
CA LEU A 94 2.00 8.90 -16.08
C LEU A 94 1.76 9.68 -14.79
N THR A 95 0.49 9.80 -14.44
CA THR A 95 0.05 10.46 -13.22
C THR A 95 -0.54 9.42 -12.26
N ILE A 96 0.06 9.30 -11.07
CA ILE A 96 -0.52 8.56 -9.95
C ILE A 96 -1.53 9.48 -9.27
N SER A 97 -2.78 9.07 -9.25
CA SER A 97 -3.88 9.80 -8.60
C SER A 97 -4.14 9.32 -7.17
N SER A 98 -3.80 8.05 -6.86
CA SER A 98 -3.97 7.46 -5.54
C SER A 98 -2.91 6.39 -5.30
N LEU A 99 -2.33 6.41 -4.09
CA LEU A 99 -1.47 5.35 -3.54
C LEU A 99 -2.04 4.96 -2.19
N LEU A 100 -2.47 3.71 -2.04
CA LEU A 100 -2.90 3.16 -0.77
C LEU A 100 -2.00 1.99 -0.38
N ILE A 101 -1.61 1.93 0.88
CA ILE A 101 -0.87 0.79 1.43
C ILE A 101 -1.65 0.27 2.63
N ASN A 102 -2.12 -0.96 2.54
CA ASN A 102 -3.05 -1.54 3.51
C ASN A 102 -4.27 -0.63 3.76
N GLY A 103 -4.79 0.03 2.71
CA GLY A 103 -5.91 0.96 2.79
C GLY A 103 -5.59 2.35 3.34
N VAL A 104 -4.36 2.63 3.74
CA VAL A 104 -3.91 3.96 4.17
C VAL A 104 -3.41 4.77 2.97
N ALA A 105 -3.94 5.98 2.79
CA ALA A 105 -3.60 6.84 1.66
C ALA A 105 -2.26 7.58 1.88
N TYR A 106 -1.43 7.61 0.84
CA TYR A 106 -0.18 8.36 0.77
C TYR A 106 -0.21 9.35 -0.40
N THR A 107 0.26 10.55 -0.15
CA THR A 107 0.37 11.58 -1.20
C THR A 107 1.61 11.31 -2.07
N VAL A 108 1.45 11.37 -3.40
CA VAL A 108 2.55 11.24 -4.36
C VAL A 108 2.72 12.59 -5.09
N PRO A 109 3.51 13.52 -4.56
CA PRO A 109 3.66 14.86 -5.10
C PRO A 109 4.42 14.86 -6.43
N PHE A 110 4.13 15.86 -7.27
CA PHE A 110 4.95 16.16 -8.44
C PHE A 110 6.32 16.73 -8.02
N THR A 111 7.36 16.17 -8.62
CA THR A 111 8.75 16.64 -8.46
C THR A 111 9.30 16.90 -9.86
N GLY A 112 9.64 18.11 -10.23
CA GLY A 112 10.20 18.56 -11.50
C GLY A 112 10.25 17.65 -12.76
N SER A 113 10.43 16.35 -12.58
CA SER A 113 10.55 15.33 -13.64
C SER A 113 9.63 14.12 -13.46
N GLY A 114 8.53 14.26 -12.72
CA GLY A 114 7.58 13.15 -12.45
C GLY A 114 6.99 13.25 -11.07
N GLN A 115 6.45 12.14 -10.58
CA GLN A 115 5.95 12.02 -9.22
C GLN A 115 6.83 11.04 -8.43
N SER A 116 7.06 11.34 -7.16
CA SER A 116 7.74 10.40 -6.26
C SER A 116 7.32 10.62 -4.81
N THR A 117 7.30 9.54 -4.05
CA THR A 117 7.11 9.57 -2.59
C THR A 117 7.78 8.39 -1.94
N SER A 118 8.04 8.53 -0.64
CA SER A 118 8.46 7.42 0.22
C SER A 118 7.45 7.25 1.36
N PHE A 119 7.33 6.04 1.84
CA PHE A 119 6.46 5.67 2.96
C PHE A 119 7.21 4.78 3.94
N GLY A 120 6.78 4.78 5.20
CA GLY A 120 7.38 3.95 6.23
C GLY A 120 6.48 3.78 7.42
N GLY A 121 6.87 2.88 8.33
CA GLY A 121 6.09 2.58 9.53
C GLY A 121 4.77 1.85 9.24
N VAL A 122 4.66 1.19 8.07
CA VAL A 122 3.48 0.38 7.73
C VAL A 122 3.50 -0.88 8.58
N ASN A 123 2.46 -1.07 9.38
CA ASN A 123 2.34 -2.27 10.21
C ASN A 123 2.03 -3.49 9.35
N ILE A 124 2.89 -4.51 9.44
CA ILE A 124 2.74 -5.80 8.76
C ILE A 124 2.45 -6.85 9.84
N VAL A 125 1.30 -7.50 9.71
CA VAL A 125 0.84 -8.54 10.64
C VAL A 125 1.16 -9.92 10.07
N ASP A 126 1.66 -10.81 10.92
CA ASP A 126 1.98 -12.20 10.58
C ASP A 126 0.81 -12.88 9.88
N GLY A 127 1.07 -13.43 8.68
CA GLY A 127 0.09 -14.13 7.86
C GLY A 127 -1.03 -13.27 7.27
N GLY A 128 -1.05 -11.96 7.56
CA GLY A 128 -2.04 -11.02 7.02
C GLY A 128 -1.80 -10.73 5.53
N LEU A 129 -2.89 -10.55 4.78
CA LEU A 129 -2.82 -10.03 3.42
C LEU A 129 -2.46 -8.55 3.47
N ASN A 130 -1.40 -8.16 2.77
CA ASN A 130 -0.97 -6.78 2.59
C ASN A 130 -1.11 -6.38 1.13
N THR A 131 -1.44 -5.12 0.90
CA THR A 131 -1.68 -4.58 -0.43
C THR A 131 -0.95 -3.25 -0.63
N ILE A 132 -0.41 -3.06 -1.83
CA ILE A 132 0.01 -1.76 -2.36
C ILE A 132 -0.88 -1.52 -3.57
N GLU A 133 -1.76 -0.53 -3.51
CA GLU A 133 -2.70 -0.19 -4.57
C GLU A 133 -2.29 1.13 -5.20
N VAL A 134 -2.07 1.12 -6.51
CA VAL A 134 -1.63 2.27 -7.31
C VAL A 134 -2.66 2.55 -8.38
N LYS A 135 -3.32 3.71 -8.31
CA LYS A 135 -4.27 4.17 -9.32
C LYS A 135 -3.73 5.38 -10.05
N GLY A 136 -4.01 5.44 -11.32
CA GLY A 136 -3.58 6.58 -12.11
C GLY A 136 -4.06 6.57 -13.55
N SER A 137 -3.42 7.42 -14.34
CA SER A 137 -3.68 7.54 -15.78
C SER A 137 -2.41 7.84 -16.54
N THR A 138 -2.40 7.46 -17.82
CA THR A 138 -1.33 7.81 -18.76
C THR A 138 -1.91 8.58 -19.94
N LEU A 139 -1.14 9.54 -20.45
CA LEU A 139 -1.40 10.26 -21.71
C LEU A 139 -0.42 9.77 -22.79
N GLY A 140 -0.44 8.48 -23.11
CA GLY A 140 0.49 7.83 -24.01
C GLY A 140 1.26 6.73 -23.32
N SER A 141 2.59 6.65 -23.50
CA SER A 141 3.42 5.66 -22.78
C SER A 141 3.89 6.23 -21.44
N GLY A 142 4.00 5.37 -20.45
CA GLY A 142 4.50 5.74 -19.13
C GLY A 142 4.67 4.51 -18.25
N SER A 143 5.47 4.63 -17.18
CA SER A 143 5.65 3.57 -16.22
C SER A 143 5.81 4.14 -14.82
N PHE A 144 5.49 3.35 -13.82
CA PHE A 144 5.88 3.59 -12.44
C PHE A 144 6.69 2.41 -11.93
N ALA A 145 7.54 2.67 -10.96
CA ALA A 145 8.27 1.64 -10.24
C ALA A 145 8.42 2.02 -8.79
N GLY A 146 8.42 1.01 -7.93
CA GLY A 146 8.63 1.19 -6.50
C GLY A 146 9.41 0.04 -5.89
N ASN A 147 9.90 0.27 -4.70
CA ASN A 147 10.44 -0.76 -3.84
C ASN A 147 9.68 -0.81 -2.53
N ALA A 148 9.58 -1.99 -1.95
CA ALA A 148 9.04 -2.22 -0.63
C ALA A 148 10.04 -3.05 0.17
N THR A 149 10.34 -2.60 1.39
CA THR A 149 11.22 -3.29 2.32
C THR A 149 10.46 -3.60 3.60
N PHE A 150 10.54 -4.84 4.04
CA PHE A 150 10.03 -5.30 5.31
C PHE A 150 11.19 -5.51 6.28
N GLN A 151 10.98 -5.15 7.54
CA GLN A 151 11.87 -5.47 8.65
C GLN A 151 11.07 -6.14 9.76
N ALA A 152 11.48 -7.35 10.14
CA ALA A 152 10.87 -8.08 11.23
C ALA A 152 11.11 -7.36 12.56
N VAL A 153 10.08 -7.31 13.40
CA VAL A 153 10.24 -6.93 14.81
C VAL A 153 10.81 -8.13 15.55
N THR A 154 12.07 -8.03 15.95
CA THR A 154 12.70 -9.08 16.77
C THR A 154 12.14 -9.01 18.18
N VAL A 155 11.26 -9.96 18.52
CA VAL A 155 10.88 -10.17 19.91
C VAL A 155 12.03 -10.96 20.58
N PRO A 156 12.63 -10.48 21.68
CA PRO A 156 13.66 -11.24 22.40
C PRO A 156 13.09 -12.62 22.75
N GLU A 157 13.81 -13.69 22.37
CA GLU A 157 13.35 -15.05 22.58
C GLU A 157 13.09 -15.31 24.08
N PRO A 158 12.05 -16.13 24.44
CA PRO A 158 11.76 -16.49 25.82
C PRO A 158 13.00 -17.05 26.57
N ALA A 159 13.90 -17.71 25.85
CA ALA A 159 15.18 -18.19 26.38
C ALA A 159 16.06 -17.03 26.91
N THR A 160 16.11 -15.90 26.22
CA THR A 160 16.86 -14.70 26.65
C THR A 160 16.28 -14.13 27.95
N TRP A 161 14.96 -14.06 28.07
CA TRP A 161 14.29 -13.65 29.31
C TRP A 161 14.56 -14.62 30.47
N THR A 162 14.51 -15.92 30.19
CA THR A 162 14.79 -16.95 31.18
C THR A 162 16.24 -16.88 31.67
N MET A 163 17.20 -16.69 30.78
CA MET A 163 18.61 -16.52 31.13
C MET A 163 18.84 -15.25 31.96
N MET A 164 18.20 -14.14 31.57
CA MET A 164 18.32 -12.87 32.30
C MET A 164 17.75 -13.00 33.73
N ILE A 165 16.55 -13.55 33.87
CA ILE A 165 15.89 -13.77 35.16
C ILE A 165 16.69 -14.77 35.99
N GLY A 166 17.17 -15.86 35.39
CA GLY A 166 18.02 -16.87 36.01
C GLY A 166 19.33 -16.27 36.52
N GLY A 167 20.00 -15.46 35.71
CA GLY A 167 21.24 -14.77 36.08
C GLY A 167 21.04 -13.81 37.26
N LEU A 168 19.99 -12.99 37.24
CA LEU A 168 19.66 -12.10 38.35
C LEU A 168 19.27 -12.88 39.64
N GLY A 169 18.57 -14.00 39.50
CA GLY A 169 18.24 -14.88 40.60
C GLY A 169 19.50 -15.48 41.29
N LEU A 170 20.44 -15.95 40.47
CA LEU A 170 21.73 -16.49 40.99
C LEU A 170 22.56 -15.42 41.68
N LEU A 171 22.61 -14.21 41.13
CA LEU A 171 23.31 -13.07 41.77
C LEU A 171 22.68 -12.72 43.12
N GLY A 172 21.33 -12.70 43.19
CA GLY A 172 20.61 -12.47 44.43
C GLY A 172 20.92 -13.52 45.52
N LEU A 173 21.01 -14.80 45.14
CA LEU A 173 21.37 -15.89 46.03
C LEU A 173 22.83 -15.79 46.51
N ALA A 174 23.76 -15.42 45.61
CA ALA A 174 25.19 -15.24 45.97
C ALA A 174 25.38 -14.09 46.97
N LEU A 175 24.70 -12.96 46.75
CA LEU A 175 24.75 -11.81 47.67
C LEU A 175 24.14 -12.14 49.05
N ARG A 176 23.07 -12.93 49.08
CA ARG A 176 22.47 -13.40 50.34
C ARG A 176 23.39 -14.30 51.15
N ARG A 177 24.13 -15.21 50.50
CA ARG A 177 25.15 -16.06 51.14
C ARG A 177 26.27 -15.26 51.75
N GLN A 178 26.79 -14.23 51.10
CA GLN A 178 27.85 -13.37 51.64
C GLN A 178 27.41 -12.64 52.93
N ARG A 179 26.17 -12.18 53.00
CA ARG A 179 25.65 -11.50 54.20
C ARG A 179 25.53 -12.43 55.43
N THR A 180 25.21 -13.69 55.21
CA THR A 180 25.12 -14.67 56.32
C THR A 180 26.49 -15.07 56.86
N SER A 181 27.55 -15.06 56.06
CA SER A 181 28.94 -15.34 56.53
C SER A 181 29.53 -14.20 57.34
N LEU A 182 29.11 -12.96 57.14
CA LEU A 182 29.59 -11.79 57.91
C LEU A 182 28.90 -11.60 59.25
N SER A 183 27.82 -12.31 59.52
CA SER A 183 27.05 -12.23 60.77
C SER A 183 27.55 -13.23 61.83
N LEU A 184 28.51 -14.11 61.54
CA LEU A 184 29.06 -15.16 62.40
C LEU A 184 30.55 -14.89 62.82
N ALA A 185 31.10 -13.71 62.58
CA ALA A 185 32.42 -13.31 62.97
C ALA A 185 32.41 -12.29 64.14
#